data_b7680ddfb24cc85e592a1cf244a0950e
#
_entry.id   b7680ddfb24cc85e592a1cf244a0950e
#
_cell.length_a   1.000
_cell.length_b   1.000
_cell.length_c   1.000
_cell.angle_alpha   90.00
_cell.angle_beta   90.00
_cell.angle_gamma   90.00
#
_symmetry.space_group_name_H-M   'P 1'
#
loop_
_entity.id
_entity.type
_entity.pdbx_description
1 polymer ?
#
loop_
_entity_poly.entity_id
_entity_poly.type
_entity_poly.pdbx_seq_one_letter_code
_entity_poly.pdbx_strand_id
1 'polypeptide(L)'
;MTNKIKSISIALTFFAAISLSTNGIAQSTLEMAKASQNPVMNMYNFPFQNNTNYDVGPFGRNQNVLNIQPVLPFSLGSKFNLINRIIIPVITQPSSTEDISSTGTGDILYTAWLSPAKANKLIWGVGPVLQLPTASGPEYGSGEFGIGPSVVLLTMINKWVAGAVINNIRTFGDLSTNKFFINYFVNYNLPKAWYLVSAPIVTANWKAESDQKWLVPFGGGVGKVVKLGGKIPLSMQAQVFYNVVKPDGLGDWQTRFQLYFMFPTKSMKEKMQGGKI
;
A
#
# COMPACT_ATOMS: atom_id res chain seq x y z
N MET A 1 -28.38 2.00 12.50
CA MET A 1 -27.49 3.15 12.81
C MET A 1 -26.47 2.88 13.94
N THR A 2 -26.76 2.07 14.92
CA THR A 2 -25.92 1.83 16.13
C THR A 2 -24.63 1.03 15.89
N ASN A 3 -24.54 0.18 14.86
CA ASN A 3 -23.33 -0.61 14.60
C ASN A 3 -22.23 0.15 13.81
N LYS A 4 -22.61 1.16 13.01
CA LYS A 4 -21.64 2.00 12.28
C LYS A 4 -20.78 2.88 13.24
N ILE A 5 -21.36 3.30 14.36
CA ILE A 5 -20.68 4.17 15.34
C ILE A 5 -19.65 3.39 16.17
N LYS A 6 -19.90 2.10 16.47
CA LYS A 6 -18.97 1.27 17.26
C LYS A 6 -17.65 0.99 16.54
N SER A 7 -17.66 0.78 15.23
CA SER A 7 -16.45 0.53 14.44
C SER A 7 -15.53 1.76 14.34
N ILE A 8 -16.11 2.95 14.24
CA ILE A 8 -15.35 4.21 14.21
C ILE A 8 -14.73 4.52 15.58
N SER A 9 -15.43 4.21 16.68
CA SER A 9 -14.94 4.43 18.04
C SER A 9 -13.72 3.55 18.38
N ILE A 10 -13.67 2.30 17.92
CA ILE A 10 -12.54 1.40 18.17
C ILE A 10 -11.28 1.88 17.41
N ALA A 11 -11.42 2.39 16.19
CA ALA A 11 -10.31 2.93 15.42
C ALA A 11 -9.72 4.22 16.05
N LEU A 12 -10.58 5.10 16.59
CA LEU A 12 -10.12 6.31 17.27
C LEU A 12 -9.42 6.00 18.61
N THR A 13 -9.89 5.00 19.36
CA THR A 13 -9.33 4.63 20.67
C THR A 13 -7.93 4.01 20.52
N PHE A 14 -7.68 3.27 19.44
CA PHE A 14 -6.36 2.70 19.15
C PHE A 14 -5.32 3.79 18.84
N PHE A 15 -5.72 4.89 18.21
CA PHE A 15 -4.84 6.00 17.88
C PHE A 15 -4.50 6.89 19.09
N ALA A 16 -5.42 7.03 20.07
CA ALA A 16 -5.23 7.85 21.26
C ALA A 16 -4.24 7.26 22.28
N ALA A 17 -4.08 5.93 22.32
CA ALA A 17 -3.21 5.25 23.29
C ALA A 17 -1.69 5.38 23.00
N ILE A 18 -1.29 5.94 21.85
CA ILE A 18 0.11 5.97 21.39
C ILE A 18 0.83 7.31 21.66
N SER A 19 0.17 8.24 22.36
CA SER A 19 0.69 9.61 22.54
C SER A 19 1.83 9.77 23.57
N LEU A 20 2.30 8.70 24.20
CA LEU A 20 3.29 8.74 25.26
C LEU A 20 4.62 8.14 24.83
N SER A 21 5.50 8.92 24.22
CA SER A 21 6.94 8.63 24.28
C SER A 21 7.82 9.83 23.87
N THR A 22 8.76 10.01 24.67
CA THR A 22 9.67 11.08 25.07
C THR A 22 10.72 11.53 24.05
N ASN A 23 11.19 12.77 24.28
CA ASN A 23 12.16 13.56 23.55
C ASN A 23 13.58 12.98 23.64
N GLY A 24 14.06 12.36 22.58
CA GLY A 24 15.47 11.94 22.48
C GLY A 24 15.87 11.32 21.14
N ILE A 25 14.91 11.09 20.24
CA ILE A 25 15.15 10.27 19.05
C ILE A 25 14.53 10.94 17.79
N ALA A 26 14.31 12.25 17.83
CA ALA A 26 13.50 12.93 16.80
C ALA A 26 14.11 12.84 15.38
N GLN A 27 15.42 12.96 15.22
CA GLN A 27 16.06 12.97 13.90
C GLN A 27 16.08 11.56 13.27
N SER A 28 16.42 10.52 14.04
CA SER A 28 16.41 9.14 13.55
C SER A 28 15.00 8.63 13.20
N THR A 29 13.97 9.15 13.90
CA THR A 29 12.57 8.79 13.63
C THR A 29 12.02 9.49 12.38
N LEU A 30 12.45 10.72 12.10
CA LEU A 30 12.08 11.41 10.86
C LEU A 30 12.68 10.71 9.63
N GLU A 31 13.95 10.32 9.70
CA GLU A 31 14.60 9.58 8.61
C GLU A 31 13.92 8.21 8.40
N MET A 32 13.51 7.55 9.47
CA MET A 32 12.70 6.31 9.36
C MET A 32 11.31 6.56 8.77
N ALA A 33 10.69 7.71 9.06
CA ALA A 33 9.43 8.08 8.44
C ALA A 33 9.58 8.22 6.92
N LYS A 34 10.59 8.96 6.47
CA LYS A 34 10.91 9.08 5.03
C LYS A 34 11.28 7.72 4.41
N ALA A 35 12.01 6.89 5.14
CA ALA A 35 12.38 5.56 4.69
C ALA A 35 11.15 4.66 4.46
N SER A 36 10.17 4.70 5.38
CA SER A 36 8.92 3.93 5.25
C SER A 36 8.05 4.36 4.07
N GLN A 37 8.26 5.59 3.57
CA GLN A 37 7.55 6.17 2.44
C GLN A 37 8.21 5.87 1.09
N ASN A 38 9.32 5.12 1.08
CA ASN A 38 10.06 4.74 -0.13
C ASN A 38 9.85 3.27 -0.48
N PRO A 39 9.08 2.94 -1.55
CA PRO A 39 8.77 1.56 -1.94
C PRO A 39 10.00 0.73 -2.36
N VAL A 40 11.10 1.38 -2.75
CA VAL A 40 12.34 0.72 -3.20
C VAL A 40 13.51 0.94 -2.24
N MET A 41 13.22 1.21 -0.97
CA MET A 41 14.24 1.32 0.06
C MET A 41 14.94 -0.02 0.29
N ASN A 42 16.26 0.01 0.49
CA ASN A 42 17.04 -1.18 0.85
C ASN A 42 16.80 -1.58 2.33
N MET A 43 15.58 -1.96 2.63
CA MET A 43 15.09 -2.33 3.96
C MET A 43 14.05 -3.44 3.82
N TYR A 44 14.12 -4.46 4.69
CA TYR A 44 13.05 -5.45 4.80
C TYR A 44 11.81 -4.78 5.40
N ASN A 45 10.70 -4.84 4.69
CA ASN A 45 9.42 -4.28 5.14
C ASN A 45 8.32 -5.33 5.11
N PHE A 46 7.45 -5.31 6.11
CA PHE A 46 6.26 -6.15 6.17
C PHE A 46 5.02 -5.26 6.36
N PRO A 47 4.51 -4.67 5.27
CA PRO A 47 3.27 -3.91 5.29
C PRO A 47 2.05 -4.83 5.40
N PHE A 48 1.13 -4.43 6.29
CA PHE A 48 -0.24 -4.92 6.36
C PHE A 48 -1.14 -3.76 6.00
N GLN A 49 -1.82 -3.85 4.86
CA GLN A 49 -2.70 -2.80 4.35
C GLN A 49 -4.13 -3.32 4.31
N ASN A 50 -4.98 -2.78 5.14
CA ASN A 50 -6.41 -3.07 5.14
C ASN A 50 -7.17 -1.95 4.43
N ASN A 51 -7.90 -2.29 3.38
CA ASN A 51 -8.80 -1.39 2.66
C ASN A 51 -10.23 -1.85 2.89
N THR A 52 -11.10 -0.95 3.32
CA THR A 52 -12.54 -1.20 3.41
C THR A 52 -13.26 -0.30 2.43
N ASN A 53 -13.97 -0.90 1.49
CA ASN A 53 -14.88 -0.23 0.58
C ASN A 53 -16.29 -0.37 1.16
N TYR A 54 -16.99 0.75 1.36
CA TYR A 54 -18.32 0.77 1.96
C TYR A 54 -19.40 0.71 0.88
N ASP A 55 -20.55 0.19 1.24
CA ASP A 55 -21.76 0.16 0.42
C ASP A 55 -21.55 -0.48 -0.98
N VAL A 56 -20.91 -1.67 -0.99
CA VAL A 56 -20.60 -2.44 -2.20
C VAL A 56 -21.74 -3.42 -2.51
N GLY A 57 -22.08 -3.51 -3.79
CA GLY A 57 -23.09 -4.42 -4.31
C GLY A 57 -24.53 -4.03 -3.98
N PRO A 58 -25.51 -4.86 -4.39
CA PRO A 58 -26.92 -4.53 -4.28
C PRO A 58 -27.44 -4.45 -2.84
N PHE A 59 -26.75 -5.07 -1.90
CA PHE A 59 -27.12 -5.08 -0.48
C PHE A 59 -26.33 -4.05 0.35
N GLY A 60 -25.51 -3.20 -0.26
CA GLY A 60 -24.77 -2.13 0.42
C GLY A 60 -23.81 -2.63 1.52
N ARG A 61 -23.20 -3.80 1.35
CA ARG A 61 -22.30 -4.39 2.33
C ARG A 61 -20.87 -3.86 2.16
N ASN A 62 -20.04 -4.07 3.18
CA ASN A 62 -18.63 -3.66 3.11
C ASN A 62 -17.78 -4.76 2.49
N GLN A 63 -16.99 -4.40 1.47
CA GLN A 63 -15.89 -5.22 1.02
C GLN A 63 -14.64 -4.89 1.86
N ASN A 64 -13.90 -5.90 2.28
CA ASN A 64 -12.64 -5.72 2.97
C ASN A 64 -11.51 -6.44 2.24
N VAL A 65 -10.40 -5.75 2.03
CA VAL A 65 -9.21 -6.29 1.37
C VAL A 65 -8.00 -6.04 2.26
N LEU A 66 -7.52 -7.11 2.92
CA LEU A 66 -6.26 -7.11 3.65
C LEU A 66 -5.14 -7.58 2.73
N ASN A 67 -4.22 -6.69 2.39
CA ASN A 67 -3.01 -7.01 1.66
C ASN A 67 -1.83 -7.20 2.61
N ILE A 68 -1.23 -8.39 2.62
CA ILE A 68 0.05 -8.68 3.29
C ILE A 68 1.14 -8.51 2.22
N GLN A 69 2.08 -7.55 2.44
CA GLN A 69 2.96 -7.09 1.36
C GLN A 69 4.45 -7.14 1.74
N PRO A 70 5.08 -8.32 1.97
CA PRO A 70 6.51 -8.36 2.24
C PRO A 70 7.34 -7.76 1.10
N VAL A 71 8.32 -6.93 1.49
CA VAL A 71 9.31 -6.31 0.59
C VAL A 71 10.71 -6.76 1.00
N LEU A 72 11.40 -7.41 0.07
CA LEU A 72 12.68 -8.07 0.29
C LEU A 72 13.73 -7.49 -0.68
N PRO A 73 14.65 -6.63 -0.21
CA PRO A 73 15.71 -6.09 -1.02
C PRO A 73 16.92 -7.04 -1.08
N PHE A 74 17.50 -7.20 -2.26
CA PHE A 74 18.74 -7.89 -2.50
C PHE A 74 19.71 -6.97 -3.23
N SER A 75 20.96 -6.85 -2.74
CA SER A 75 21.97 -6.06 -3.42
C SER A 75 22.54 -6.81 -4.62
N LEU A 76 22.53 -6.18 -5.79
CA LEU A 76 23.15 -6.66 -7.02
C LEU A 76 24.45 -5.87 -7.26
N GLY A 77 25.53 -6.27 -6.59
CA GLY A 77 26.78 -5.54 -6.58
C GLY A 77 26.67 -4.17 -5.90
N SER A 78 27.50 -3.21 -6.34
CA SER A 78 27.57 -1.86 -5.73
C SER A 78 26.64 -0.83 -6.40
N LYS A 79 26.05 -1.16 -7.57
CA LYS A 79 25.33 -0.19 -8.41
C LYS A 79 23.81 -0.32 -8.31
N PHE A 80 23.30 -1.53 -8.10
CA PHE A 80 21.85 -1.79 -8.14
C PHE A 80 21.39 -2.65 -6.96
N ASN A 81 20.11 -2.55 -6.66
CA ASN A 81 19.35 -3.44 -5.80
C ASN A 81 18.21 -4.07 -6.60
N LEU A 82 17.89 -5.32 -6.31
CA LEU A 82 16.67 -5.97 -6.74
C LEU A 82 15.69 -5.93 -5.57
N ILE A 83 14.59 -5.23 -5.74
CA ILE A 83 13.56 -5.07 -4.72
C ILE A 83 12.38 -5.97 -5.09
N ASN A 84 12.15 -6.99 -4.29
CA ASN A 84 11.07 -7.93 -4.51
C ASN A 84 9.91 -7.58 -3.59
N ARG A 85 8.71 -7.41 -4.14
CA ARG A 85 7.47 -7.22 -3.39
C ARG A 85 6.49 -8.32 -3.75
N ILE A 86 5.93 -8.95 -2.74
CA ILE A 86 4.83 -9.89 -2.86
C ILE A 86 3.59 -9.21 -2.26
N ILE A 87 2.43 -9.36 -2.87
CA ILE A 87 1.15 -8.94 -2.32
C ILE A 87 0.26 -10.16 -2.23
N ILE A 88 -0.15 -10.50 -1.01
CA ILE A 88 -1.05 -11.61 -0.72
C ILE A 88 -2.37 -11.01 -0.24
N PRO A 89 -3.42 -10.98 -1.07
CA PRO A 89 -4.70 -10.41 -0.68
C PRO A 89 -5.57 -11.44 0.04
N VAL A 90 -6.16 -11.03 1.15
CA VAL A 90 -7.27 -11.71 1.83
C VAL A 90 -8.49 -10.81 1.67
N ILE A 91 -9.53 -11.34 1.04
CA ILE A 91 -10.66 -10.55 0.57
C ILE A 91 -11.94 -11.07 1.22
N THR A 92 -12.66 -10.19 1.91
CA THR A 92 -14.06 -10.42 2.27
C THR A 92 -14.93 -9.70 1.25
N GLN A 93 -15.60 -10.50 0.41
CA GLN A 93 -16.39 -10.04 -0.73
C GLN A 93 -17.87 -10.18 -0.44
N PRO A 94 -18.69 -9.09 -0.59
CA PRO A 94 -20.12 -9.19 -0.62
C PRO A 94 -20.63 -10.02 -1.80
N SER A 95 -21.64 -10.84 -1.56
CA SER A 95 -22.34 -11.54 -2.64
C SER A 95 -23.18 -10.55 -3.46
N SER A 96 -23.32 -10.83 -4.76
CA SER A 96 -24.21 -10.10 -5.67
C SER A 96 -25.66 -10.59 -5.65
N THR A 97 -25.91 -11.79 -5.10
CA THR A 97 -27.21 -12.47 -5.14
C THR A 97 -27.89 -12.62 -3.78
N GLU A 98 -27.10 -12.59 -2.70
CA GLU A 98 -27.58 -12.82 -1.35
C GLU A 98 -27.01 -11.79 -0.38
N ASP A 99 -27.73 -11.47 0.70
CA ASP A 99 -27.27 -10.54 1.75
C ASP A 99 -26.25 -11.18 2.69
N ILE A 100 -25.18 -11.76 2.13
CA ILE A 100 -24.07 -12.40 2.83
C ILE A 100 -22.72 -11.89 2.29
N SER A 101 -21.65 -12.24 2.96
CA SER A 101 -20.28 -12.03 2.48
C SER A 101 -19.45 -13.30 2.71
N SER A 102 -18.55 -13.58 1.82
CA SER A 102 -17.59 -14.69 1.92
C SER A 102 -16.16 -14.16 2.00
N THR A 103 -15.24 -14.98 2.51
CA THR A 103 -13.82 -14.60 2.64
C THR A 103 -12.94 -15.64 1.97
N GLY A 104 -12.00 -15.18 1.16
CA GLY A 104 -11.02 -16.00 0.48
C GLY A 104 -9.72 -15.27 0.18
N THR A 105 -8.81 -15.94 -0.48
CA THR A 105 -7.55 -15.36 -0.95
C THR A 105 -7.67 -14.94 -2.41
N GLY A 106 -7.10 -13.78 -2.75
CA GLY A 106 -7.01 -13.32 -4.13
C GLY A 106 -5.77 -13.84 -4.86
N ASP A 107 -5.62 -13.41 -6.10
CA ASP A 107 -4.41 -13.68 -6.88
C ASP A 107 -3.21 -12.97 -6.28
N ILE A 108 -2.12 -13.70 -6.03
CA ILE A 108 -0.86 -13.14 -5.52
C ILE A 108 -0.20 -12.32 -6.62
N LEU A 109 0.25 -11.11 -6.25
CA LEU A 109 1.06 -10.28 -7.14
C LEU A 109 2.52 -10.31 -6.67
N TYR A 110 3.43 -10.57 -7.61
CA TYR A 110 4.87 -10.49 -7.41
C TYR A 110 5.46 -9.42 -8.30
N THR A 111 6.24 -8.51 -7.72
CA THR A 111 6.93 -7.45 -8.46
C THR A 111 8.41 -7.47 -8.12
N ALA A 112 9.26 -7.41 -9.13
CA ALA A 112 10.72 -7.32 -8.98
C ALA A 112 11.22 -6.04 -9.65
N TRP A 113 11.65 -5.04 -8.85
CA TRP A 113 12.21 -3.79 -9.38
C TRP A 113 13.73 -3.79 -9.31
N LEU A 114 14.37 -3.49 -10.42
CA LEU A 114 15.76 -3.06 -10.46
C LEU A 114 15.81 -1.58 -10.11
N SER A 115 16.55 -1.22 -9.07
CA SER A 115 16.65 0.16 -8.57
C SER A 115 18.11 0.51 -8.27
N PRO A 116 18.59 1.75 -8.53
CA PRO A 116 19.95 2.16 -8.18
C PRO A 116 20.22 2.03 -6.68
N ALA A 117 21.40 1.50 -6.32
CA ALA A 117 21.81 1.35 -4.92
C ALA A 117 22.12 2.69 -4.22
N LYS A 118 22.43 3.73 -4.99
CA LYS A 118 22.64 5.08 -4.48
C LYS A 118 21.42 5.92 -4.81
N ALA A 119 20.79 6.49 -3.77
CA ALA A 119 19.70 7.43 -3.93
C ALA A 119 20.20 8.73 -4.57
N ASN A 120 19.49 9.19 -5.59
CA ASN A 120 19.62 10.51 -6.19
C ASN A 120 18.39 11.36 -5.84
N LYS A 121 18.30 12.56 -6.40
CA LYS A 121 17.09 13.40 -6.25
C LYS A 121 15.83 12.67 -6.73
N LEU A 122 15.93 11.94 -7.84
CA LEU A 122 14.90 11.03 -8.33
C LEU A 122 15.30 9.60 -8.00
N ILE A 123 14.51 8.92 -7.21
CA ILE A 123 14.62 7.50 -6.87
C ILE A 123 13.66 6.76 -7.80
N TRP A 124 14.12 5.69 -8.42
CA TRP A 124 13.33 4.93 -9.37
C TRP A 124 13.60 3.44 -9.28
N GLY A 125 12.65 2.66 -9.77
CA GLY A 125 12.78 1.23 -9.98
C GLY A 125 11.90 0.80 -11.13
N VAL A 126 12.38 -0.14 -11.93
CA VAL A 126 11.65 -0.70 -13.07
C VAL A 126 11.77 -2.21 -13.07
N GLY A 127 10.74 -2.89 -13.53
CA GLY A 127 10.74 -4.35 -13.64
C GLY A 127 9.38 -4.94 -13.96
N PRO A 128 9.27 -6.26 -14.02
CA PRO A 128 8.01 -6.94 -14.24
C PRO A 128 7.15 -6.97 -12.98
N VAL A 129 5.84 -7.04 -13.19
CA VAL A 129 4.85 -7.51 -12.22
C VAL A 129 4.17 -8.75 -12.77
N LEU A 130 4.04 -9.77 -11.93
CA LEU A 130 3.39 -11.04 -12.24
C LEU A 130 2.14 -11.19 -11.35
N GLN A 131 1.06 -11.67 -11.92
CA GLN A 131 -0.11 -12.17 -11.21
C GLN A 131 -0.09 -13.69 -11.27
N LEU A 132 -0.15 -14.33 -10.10
CA LEU A 132 -0.17 -15.79 -9.98
C LEU A 132 -1.61 -16.28 -9.78
N PRO A 133 -2.03 -17.38 -10.43
CA PRO A 133 -3.39 -17.90 -10.34
C PRO A 133 -3.64 -18.61 -9.01
N THR A 134 -3.78 -17.85 -7.93
CA THR A 134 -3.88 -18.35 -6.55
C THR A 134 -5.18 -17.99 -5.86
N ALA A 135 -6.10 -17.32 -6.56
CA ALA A 135 -7.40 -16.99 -6.02
C ALA A 135 -8.17 -18.25 -5.61
N SER A 136 -8.77 -18.21 -4.41
CA SER A 136 -9.53 -19.35 -3.87
C SER A 136 -10.94 -19.50 -4.48
N GLY A 137 -11.38 -18.56 -5.30
CA GLY A 137 -12.64 -18.54 -6.01
C GLY A 137 -12.74 -17.37 -6.99
N PRO A 138 -13.65 -17.42 -7.96
CA PRO A 138 -13.80 -16.40 -9.00
C PRO A 138 -14.24 -15.04 -8.44
N GLU A 139 -14.86 -15.00 -7.26
CA GLU A 139 -15.23 -13.78 -6.55
C GLU A 139 -14.05 -13.04 -5.92
N TYR A 140 -12.88 -13.70 -5.78
CA TYR A 140 -11.68 -13.13 -5.15
C TYR A 140 -10.58 -12.77 -6.15
N GLY A 141 -10.61 -13.33 -7.36
CA GLY A 141 -9.63 -13.06 -8.41
C GLY A 141 -9.96 -13.74 -9.72
N SER A 142 -9.17 -13.49 -10.75
CA SER A 142 -9.37 -14.14 -12.05
C SER A 142 -8.93 -15.60 -12.07
N GLY A 143 -8.04 -16.00 -11.14
CA GLY A 143 -7.42 -17.33 -11.18
C GLY A 143 -6.51 -17.56 -12.40
N GLU A 144 -6.06 -16.47 -13.04
CA GLU A 144 -5.26 -16.53 -14.27
C GLU A 144 -3.87 -15.96 -14.08
N PHE A 145 -2.90 -16.53 -14.81
CA PHE A 145 -1.57 -15.96 -14.87
C PHE A 145 -1.59 -14.63 -15.63
N GLY A 146 -0.89 -13.63 -15.10
CA GLY A 146 -0.76 -12.33 -15.73
C GLY A 146 0.65 -11.77 -15.60
N ILE A 147 1.01 -10.88 -16.52
CA ILE A 147 2.29 -10.18 -16.54
C ILE A 147 2.12 -8.76 -17.04
N GLY A 148 3.02 -7.90 -16.61
CA GLY A 148 3.10 -6.55 -17.14
C GLY A 148 4.31 -5.77 -16.63
N PRO A 149 4.54 -4.56 -17.15
CA PRO A 149 5.56 -3.66 -16.67
C PRO A 149 5.13 -3.00 -15.36
N SER A 150 6.11 -2.73 -14.50
CA SER A 150 5.94 -1.95 -13.28
C SER A 150 7.07 -0.93 -13.14
N VAL A 151 6.70 0.29 -12.78
CA VAL A 151 7.62 1.41 -12.54
C VAL A 151 7.31 2.03 -11.20
N VAL A 152 8.33 2.37 -10.45
CA VAL A 152 8.23 3.21 -9.27
C VAL A 152 9.13 4.43 -9.46
N LEU A 153 8.58 5.61 -9.13
CA LEU A 153 9.29 6.89 -9.18
C LEU A 153 8.96 7.65 -7.91
N LEU A 154 9.96 8.24 -7.27
CA LEU A 154 9.71 9.14 -6.15
C LEU A 154 10.85 10.16 -5.97
N THR A 155 10.52 11.25 -5.30
CA THR A 155 11.47 12.28 -4.87
C THR A 155 11.25 12.62 -3.41
N MET A 156 12.33 13.04 -2.74
CA MET A 156 12.31 13.49 -1.35
C MET A 156 12.93 14.88 -1.29
N ILE A 157 12.12 15.89 -1.02
CA ILE A 157 12.55 17.30 -0.97
C ILE A 157 12.11 17.89 0.37
N ASN A 158 13.08 18.23 1.22
CA ASN A 158 12.82 18.76 2.56
C ASN A 158 11.88 17.86 3.37
N LYS A 159 10.66 18.34 3.66
CA LYS A 159 9.62 17.60 4.39
C LYS A 159 8.70 16.79 3.49
N TRP A 160 8.81 16.93 2.18
CA TRP A 160 7.94 16.26 1.21
C TRP A 160 8.57 14.95 0.72
N VAL A 161 7.72 13.95 0.57
CA VAL A 161 8.00 12.72 -0.18
C VAL A 161 6.84 12.52 -1.14
N ALA A 162 7.13 12.54 -2.43
CA ALA A 162 6.10 12.37 -3.45
C ALA A 162 6.56 11.37 -4.50
N GLY A 163 5.65 10.54 -4.97
CA GLY A 163 5.97 9.52 -5.95
C GLY A 163 4.77 8.75 -6.44
N ALA A 164 5.03 7.72 -7.22
CA ALA A 164 4.01 6.79 -7.71
C ALA A 164 4.60 5.41 -7.97
N VAL A 165 3.76 4.39 -7.76
CA VAL A 165 3.94 3.04 -8.28
C VAL A 165 2.92 2.85 -9.38
N ILE A 166 3.38 2.49 -10.57
CA ILE A 166 2.55 2.35 -11.77
C ILE A 166 2.78 0.95 -12.33
N ASN A 167 1.72 0.26 -12.69
CA ASN A 167 1.81 -0.98 -13.46
C ASN A 167 0.59 -1.18 -14.36
N ASN A 168 0.73 -2.09 -15.31
CA ASN A 168 -0.38 -2.58 -16.10
C ASN A 168 -0.21 -4.08 -16.26
N ILE A 169 -1.19 -4.86 -15.81
CA ILE A 169 -1.16 -6.32 -15.85
C ILE A 169 -2.18 -6.79 -16.89
N ARG A 170 -1.72 -7.65 -17.79
CA ARG A 170 -2.59 -8.41 -18.69
C ARG A 170 -2.55 -9.88 -18.28
N THR A 171 -3.71 -10.46 -18.04
CA THR A 171 -3.85 -11.89 -17.78
C THR A 171 -4.16 -12.65 -19.07
N PHE A 172 -3.90 -13.96 -19.06
CA PHE A 172 -4.05 -14.85 -20.19
C PHE A 172 -4.92 -16.05 -19.76
N GLY A 173 -6.03 -16.25 -20.44
CA GLY A 173 -7.01 -17.28 -20.17
C GLY A 173 -8.43 -16.84 -20.57
N ASP A 174 -9.42 -17.60 -20.17
CA ASP A 174 -10.83 -17.38 -20.56
C ASP A 174 -11.41 -16.09 -19.94
N LEU A 175 -11.01 -15.77 -18.71
CA LEU A 175 -11.41 -14.55 -17.98
C LEU A 175 -10.36 -13.43 -18.11
N SER A 176 -9.61 -13.42 -19.23
CA SER A 176 -8.48 -12.52 -19.39
C SER A 176 -8.81 -11.06 -19.10
N THR A 177 -7.97 -10.42 -18.31
CA THR A 177 -8.12 -9.02 -17.90
C THR A 177 -6.99 -8.15 -18.43
N ASN A 178 -7.20 -6.85 -18.51
CA ASN A 178 -6.15 -5.88 -18.77
C ASN A 178 -6.38 -4.70 -17.82
N LYS A 179 -5.58 -4.65 -16.74
CA LYS A 179 -5.81 -3.73 -15.62
C LYS A 179 -4.62 -2.80 -15.43
N PHE A 180 -4.90 -1.51 -15.46
CA PHE A 180 -3.97 -0.46 -15.09
C PHE A 180 -4.09 -0.17 -13.59
N PHE A 181 -2.98 0.18 -12.97
CA PHE A 181 -2.87 0.54 -11.57
C PHE A 181 -1.88 1.68 -11.42
N ILE A 182 -2.27 2.71 -10.69
CA ILE A 182 -1.36 3.72 -10.17
C ILE A 182 -1.70 4.01 -8.71
N ASN A 183 -0.71 3.86 -7.84
CA ASN A 183 -0.75 4.38 -6.48
C ASN A 183 0.22 5.56 -6.42
N TYR A 184 -0.29 6.76 -6.63
CA TYR A 184 0.50 7.96 -6.35
C TYR A 184 0.40 8.31 -4.87
N PHE A 185 1.45 8.92 -4.34
CA PHE A 185 1.49 9.31 -2.94
C PHE A 185 2.20 10.64 -2.76
N VAL A 186 1.65 11.43 -1.86
CA VAL A 186 2.23 12.69 -1.40
C VAL A 186 2.20 12.68 0.11
N ASN A 187 3.37 12.81 0.73
CA ASN A 187 3.52 12.85 2.18
C ASN A 187 4.19 14.15 2.60
N TYR A 188 3.70 14.76 3.66
CA TYR A 188 4.32 15.91 4.32
C TYR A 188 4.70 15.55 5.75
N ASN A 189 6.00 15.48 6.01
CA ASN A 189 6.54 15.07 7.29
C ASN A 189 6.49 16.22 8.31
N LEU A 190 5.91 15.94 9.47
CA LEU A 190 5.69 16.83 10.60
C LEU A 190 6.67 16.50 11.74
N PRO A 191 6.80 17.38 12.77
CA PRO A 191 7.55 17.05 13.97
C PRO A 191 7.08 15.78 14.68
N LYS A 192 7.97 15.17 15.47
CA LYS A 192 7.69 13.94 16.26
C LYS A 192 7.24 12.75 15.41
N ALA A 193 7.78 12.67 14.17
CA ALA A 193 7.53 11.60 13.19
C ALA A 193 6.05 11.39 12.80
N TRP A 194 5.21 12.41 12.94
CA TRP A 194 3.92 12.48 12.30
C TRP A 194 4.08 12.85 10.83
N TYR A 195 3.14 12.48 9.99
CA TYR A 195 3.05 12.93 8.61
C TYR A 195 1.61 12.97 8.11
N LEU A 196 1.33 13.91 7.23
CA LEU A 196 0.13 13.89 6.41
C LEU A 196 0.40 13.02 5.19
N VAL A 197 -0.60 12.29 4.74
CA VAL A 197 -0.48 11.37 3.62
C VAL A 197 -1.71 11.43 2.73
N SER A 198 -1.49 11.48 1.43
CA SER A 198 -2.49 11.17 0.40
C SER A 198 -1.88 10.13 -0.53
N ALA A 199 -2.46 8.92 -0.55
CA ALA A 199 -1.95 7.80 -1.33
C ALA A 199 -3.09 6.98 -1.97
N PRO A 200 -3.98 7.61 -2.75
CA PRO A 200 -5.07 6.90 -3.41
C PRO A 200 -4.54 5.89 -4.43
N ILE A 201 -5.33 4.85 -4.67
CA ILE A 201 -5.08 3.85 -5.70
C ILE A 201 -6.10 4.07 -6.81
N VAL A 202 -5.64 4.56 -7.95
CA VAL A 202 -6.44 4.67 -9.16
C VAL A 202 -6.25 3.42 -9.99
N THR A 203 -7.35 2.85 -10.47
CA THR A 203 -7.31 1.68 -11.35
C THR A 203 -8.16 1.88 -12.59
N ALA A 204 -7.80 1.18 -13.67
CA ALA A 204 -8.65 1.06 -14.85
C ALA A 204 -8.68 -0.38 -15.34
N ASN A 205 -9.87 -0.84 -15.74
CA ASN A 205 -10.04 -2.06 -16.50
C ASN A 205 -10.23 -1.70 -17.98
N TRP A 206 -9.21 -1.91 -18.80
CA TRP A 206 -9.25 -1.52 -20.22
C TRP A 206 -10.28 -2.28 -21.04
N LYS A 207 -10.76 -3.43 -20.53
CA LYS A 207 -11.78 -4.27 -21.18
C LYS A 207 -13.21 -3.93 -20.77
N ALA A 208 -13.39 -3.08 -19.75
CA ALA A 208 -14.72 -2.63 -19.33
C ALA A 208 -15.28 -1.55 -20.26
N GLU A 209 -16.59 -1.39 -20.24
CA GLU A 209 -17.28 -0.28 -20.88
C GLU A 209 -16.74 1.06 -20.38
N SER A 210 -16.90 2.12 -21.18
CA SER A 210 -16.22 3.39 -20.96
C SER A 210 -16.53 4.03 -19.60
N ASP A 211 -17.76 3.92 -19.15
CA ASP A 211 -18.30 4.42 -17.86
C ASP A 211 -17.97 3.49 -16.67
N GLN A 212 -17.64 2.22 -16.92
CA GLN A 212 -17.28 1.21 -15.93
C GLN A 212 -15.76 0.99 -15.80
N LYS A 213 -14.97 1.77 -16.52
CA LYS A 213 -13.54 1.54 -16.67
C LYS A 213 -12.72 1.99 -15.49
N TRP A 214 -13.00 3.15 -14.93
CA TRP A 214 -12.14 3.83 -13.99
C TRP A 214 -12.66 3.80 -12.55
N LEU A 215 -11.75 3.56 -11.60
CA LEU A 215 -11.93 3.86 -10.19
C LEU A 215 -10.90 4.93 -9.81
N VAL A 216 -11.38 6.12 -9.43
CA VAL A 216 -10.55 7.27 -9.09
C VAL A 216 -10.94 7.77 -7.69
N PRO A 217 -10.28 7.28 -6.64
CA PRO A 217 -10.47 7.81 -5.29
C PRO A 217 -9.65 9.09 -5.09
N PHE A 218 -10.18 10.00 -4.26
CA PHE A 218 -9.48 11.19 -3.79
C PHE A 218 -9.62 11.30 -2.27
N GLY A 219 -8.54 11.63 -1.59
CA GLY A 219 -8.55 11.75 -0.13
C GLY A 219 -7.16 11.64 0.47
N GLY A 220 -7.11 11.41 1.77
CA GLY A 220 -5.85 11.32 2.49
C GLY A 220 -6.05 11.03 3.97
N GLY A 221 -5.03 11.27 4.75
CA GLY A 221 -5.06 10.98 6.18
C GLY A 221 -3.77 11.35 6.88
N VAL A 222 -3.50 10.63 7.96
CA VAL A 222 -2.36 10.87 8.81
C VAL A 222 -1.60 9.57 9.09
N GLY A 223 -0.32 9.71 9.33
CA GLY A 223 0.51 8.60 9.78
C GLY A 223 1.51 9.04 10.85
N LYS A 224 2.06 8.05 11.53
CA LYS A 224 3.07 8.22 12.57
C LYS A 224 4.04 7.06 12.56
N VAL A 225 5.32 7.36 12.74
CA VAL A 225 6.34 6.33 13.01
C VAL A 225 6.65 6.30 14.49
N VAL A 226 6.65 5.10 15.05
CA VAL A 226 7.02 4.82 16.44
C VAL A 226 8.09 3.72 16.48
N LYS A 227 8.75 3.55 17.61
CA LYS A 227 9.63 2.41 17.87
C LYS A 227 8.94 1.45 18.85
N LEU A 228 8.49 0.31 18.37
CA LEU A 228 7.91 -0.72 19.20
C LEU A 228 8.99 -1.34 20.08
N GLY A 229 8.79 -1.33 21.42
CA GLY A 229 9.78 -1.77 22.38
C GLY A 229 11.13 -1.03 22.27
N GLY A 230 11.13 0.19 21.74
CA GLY A 230 12.33 1.02 21.54
C GLY A 230 13.25 0.55 20.41
N LYS A 231 12.95 -0.59 19.73
CA LYS A 231 13.86 -1.26 18.79
C LYS A 231 13.30 -1.37 17.37
N ILE A 232 12.06 -1.79 17.21
CA ILE A 232 11.47 -2.07 15.89
C ILE A 232 10.71 -0.84 15.40
N PRO A 233 11.13 -0.20 14.30
CA PRO A 233 10.37 0.89 13.71
C PRO A 233 9.05 0.36 13.14
N LEU A 234 7.95 1.02 13.51
CA LEU A 234 6.60 0.75 13.04
C LEU A 234 6.02 2.05 12.50
N SER A 235 5.67 2.08 11.21
CA SER A 235 4.89 3.15 10.63
C SER A 235 3.42 2.74 10.58
N MET A 236 2.55 3.61 11.05
CA MET A 236 1.11 3.42 11.08
C MET A 236 0.46 4.57 10.33
N GLN A 237 -0.56 4.29 9.53
CA GLN A 237 -1.32 5.34 8.86
C GLN A 237 -2.79 4.96 8.71
N ALA A 238 -3.63 5.99 8.71
CA ALA A 238 -5.06 5.90 8.46
C ALA A 238 -5.44 6.95 7.42
N GLN A 239 -6.22 6.55 6.42
CA GLN A 239 -6.65 7.39 5.32
C GLN A 239 -8.13 7.14 5.03
N VAL A 240 -8.81 8.16 4.53
CA VAL A 240 -10.16 8.09 4.00
C VAL A 240 -10.18 8.66 2.58
N PHE A 241 -10.94 8.03 1.70
CA PHE A 241 -11.07 8.42 0.30
C PHE A 241 -12.52 8.43 -0.13
N TYR A 242 -12.85 9.39 -1.00
CA TYR A 242 -14.08 9.46 -1.75
C TYR A 242 -13.82 9.03 -3.20
N ASN A 243 -14.65 8.15 -3.75
CA ASN A 243 -14.56 7.67 -5.12
C ASN A 243 -15.20 8.70 -6.07
N VAL A 244 -14.38 9.58 -6.65
CA VAL A 244 -14.85 10.64 -7.57
C VAL A 244 -15.37 10.06 -8.89
N VAL A 245 -14.71 8.99 -9.36
CA VAL A 245 -15.15 8.17 -10.49
C VAL A 245 -15.13 6.72 -10.03
N LYS A 246 -16.17 5.97 -10.31
CA LYS A 246 -16.27 4.56 -9.92
C LYS A 246 -17.18 3.79 -10.88
N PRO A 247 -16.92 2.47 -11.06
CA PRO A 247 -17.89 1.56 -11.65
C PRO A 247 -19.15 1.43 -10.79
N ASP A 248 -20.24 1.00 -11.42
CA ASP A 248 -21.46 0.63 -10.73
C ASP A 248 -21.22 -0.48 -9.69
N GLY A 249 -22.04 -0.48 -8.64
CA GLY A 249 -21.91 -1.45 -7.56
C GLY A 249 -20.78 -1.18 -6.57
N LEU A 250 -19.92 -0.18 -6.79
CA LEU A 250 -18.98 0.30 -5.78
C LEU A 250 -19.56 1.49 -5.02
N GLY A 251 -19.32 1.51 -3.71
CA GLY A 251 -19.74 2.63 -2.87
C GLY A 251 -18.86 3.87 -3.03
N ASP A 252 -19.29 4.96 -2.38
CA ASP A 252 -18.62 6.27 -2.50
C ASP A 252 -17.36 6.39 -1.65
N TRP A 253 -17.28 5.64 -0.54
CA TRP A 253 -16.25 5.83 0.46
C TRP A 253 -15.36 4.61 0.63
N GLN A 254 -14.08 4.89 0.89
CA GLN A 254 -13.08 3.90 1.27
C GLN A 254 -12.32 4.38 2.50
N THR A 255 -11.92 3.44 3.35
CA THR A 255 -10.90 3.69 4.39
C THR A 255 -9.72 2.76 4.20
N ARG A 256 -8.54 3.24 4.59
CA ARG A 256 -7.31 2.44 4.57
C ARG A 256 -6.57 2.59 5.88
N PHE A 257 -6.21 1.45 6.46
CA PHE A 257 -5.30 1.35 7.58
C PHE A 257 -4.06 0.57 7.17
N GLN A 258 -2.88 1.07 7.53
CA GLN A 258 -1.63 0.40 7.21
C GLN A 258 -0.70 0.34 8.41
N LEU A 259 -0.04 -0.81 8.56
CA LEU A 259 1.03 -1.05 9.52
C LEU A 259 2.26 -1.51 8.74
N TYR A 260 3.38 -0.81 8.88
CA TYR A 260 4.65 -1.15 8.27
C TYR A 260 5.67 -1.53 9.34
N PHE A 261 5.98 -2.80 9.47
CA PHE A 261 7.11 -3.25 10.29
C PHE A 261 8.39 -3.17 9.45
N MET A 262 9.39 -2.47 9.98
CA MET A 262 10.62 -2.17 9.24
C MET A 262 11.84 -2.81 9.91
N PHE A 263 12.66 -3.51 9.11
CA PHE A 263 13.86 -4.17 9.58
C PHE A 263 15.05 -3.73 8.71
N PRO A 264 15.88 -2.77 9.20
CA PRO A 264 17.03 -2.29 8.44
C PRO A 264 18.00 -3.42 8.09
N THR A 265 18.48 -3.44 6.83
CA THR A 265 19.56 -4.33 6.40
C THR A 265 20.87 -4.00 7.12
N LYS A 266 21.87 -4.92 7.08
CA LYS A 266 23.17 -4.67 7.70
C LYS A 266 23.80 -3.38 7.17
N SER A 267 23.81 -3.18 5.85
CA SER A 267 24.36 -1.98 5.21
C SER A 267 23.66 -0.69 5.64
N MET A 268 22.36 -0.75 5.91
CA MET A 268 21.62 0.41 6.39
C MET A 268 21.90 0.70 7.86
N LYS A 269 22.04 -0.33 8.69
CA LYS A 269 22.46 -0.17 10.11
C LYS A 269 23.82 0.51 10.23
N GLU A 270 24.79 0.11 9.41
CA GLU A 270 26.14 0.70 9.36
C GLU A 270 26.07 2.19 8.96
N LYS A 271 25.28 2.55 7.95
CA LYS A 271 25.05 3.95 7.56
C LYS A 271 24.41 4.77 8.66
N MET A 272 23.41 4.20 9.36
CA MET A 272 22.71 4.88 10.48
C MET A 272 23.64 5.09 11.69
N GLN A 273 24.56 4.18 11.96
CA GLN A 273 25.54 4.29 13.04
C GLN A 273 26.71 5.23 12.68
N GLY A 274 27.09 5.29 11.40
CA GLY A 274 28.16 6.14 10.89
C GLY A 274 27.78 7.60 10.61
N GLY A 275 26.55 8.02 10.93
CA GLY A 275 26.09 9.40 10.74
C GLY A 275 26.01 9.89 9.28
N LYS A 276 26.04 8.98 8.32
CA LYS A 276 25.98 9.26 6.86
C LYS A 276 24.65 8.77 6.27
N ILE A 277 23.56 9.45 6.63
CA ILE A 277 22.27 9.32 5.89
C ILE A 277 21.89 10.69 5.34
#